data_41204e312df7d8d0ef718646a818cc70
#
_entry.id   41204e312df7d8d0ef718646a818cc70
#
_cell.length_a   1.000
_cell.length_b   1.000
_cell.length_c   1.000
_cell.angle_alpha   90.00
_cell.angle_beta   90.00
_cell.angle_gamma   90.00
#
_symmetry.space_group_name_H-M   'P 1'
#
loop_
_entity.id
_entity.type
_entity.pdbx_description
1 polymer ?
#
loop_
_entity_poly.entity_id
_entity_poly.type
_entity_poly.pdbx_seq_one_letter_code
_entity_poly.pdbx_strand_id
1 'polypeptide(L)'
;MNLTVSQPDFQLFYGKSNITTDVKPYLKELSYTDYLADQSDELQVTFEDIEGKWIRNWFPTQGDELRLLLGYVGTPLVNLGAFEIDEIEWLYDRQSGTVVTLRALSTGISKANRTLKPKAYENTTLAAIVREVARRLKLNVSGTVAHIPIKRVTQYQERDVEFLTRLAHEYNHSFKIVGKTLVFTTMQSLEQRVPVAMLDLTQTLSIRLRDRIKDTVKKVEIAGFNSDEKKAIKAERQTKSRRPTKKQAKASNEDTLKVVTRGESQEQINARAEAALHQQNDDQQAGDITVIGNPKLVAGNTIMLTQMGMFSGKYLIKSAHHSFTRSNGYTTSLEIRMLEFIEEIANDTSTNP
;
A
#
# COMPACT_ATOMS: atom_id res chain seq x y z
N MET A 1 -3.55 29.85 -25.48
CA MET A 1 -3.85 28.78 -24.53
C MET A 1 -4.13 29.40 -23.18
N ASN A 2 -5.39 29.35 -22.70
CA ASN A 2 -5.68 29.75 -21.33
C ASN A 2 -5.09 28.67 -20.40
N LEU A 3 -3.98 29.00 -19.77
CA LEU A 3 -3.43 28.19 -18.68
C LEU A 3 -4.40 28.31 -17.50
N THR A 4 -5.34 27.41 -17.41
CA THR A 4 -6.15 27.24 -16.19
C THR A 4 -5.21 26.68 -15.13
N VAL A 5 -4.75 27.55 -14.23
CA VAL A 5 -3.99 27.12 -13.06
C VAL A 5 -4.92 26.27 -12.19
N SER A 6 -4.70 24.98 -12.16
CA SER A 6 -5.46 24.07 -11.29
C SER A 6 -5.12 24.39 -9.84
N GLN A 7 -6.07 24.97 -9.10
CA GLN A 7 -5.91 25.28 -7.69
C GLN A 7 -6.26 24.03 -6.85
N PRO A 8 -5.33 23.48 -6.08
CA PRO A 8 -5.63 22.38 -5.16
C PRO A 8 -6.63 22.78 -4.08
N ASP A 9 -7.50 21.85 -3.71
CA ASP A 9 -8.50 22.06 -2.67
C ASP A 9 -8.70 20.81 -1.84
N PHE A 10 -9.15 20.98 -0.59
CA PHE A 10 -9.43 19.91 0.35
C PHE A 10 -10.66 20.21 1.18
N GLN A 11 -11.25 19.17 1.74
CA GLN A 11 -12.21 19.29 2.83
C GLN A 11 -11.79 18.39 4.00
N LEU A 12 -11.75 18.98 5.18
CA LEU A 12 -11.43 18.30 6.43
C LEU A 12 -12.67 18.31 7.36
N PHE A 13 -13.00 17.12 7.84
CA PHE A 13 -14.10 16.95 8.78
C PHE A 13 -13.56 16.44 10.11
N TYR A 14 -14.11 16.94 11.20
CA TYR A 14 -13.91 16.42 12.55
C TYR A 14 -15.24 15.81 13.01
N GLY A 15 -15.26 14.48 13.13
CA GLY A 15 -16.50 13.74 13.27
C GLY A 15 -17.45 14.00 12.10
N LYS A 16 -18.59 14.61 12.39
CA LYS A 16 -19.60 14.98 11.37
C LYS A 16 -19.49 16.42 10.85
N SER A 17 -18.70 17.26 11.51
CA SER A 17 -18.60 18.69 11.22
C SER A 17 -17.53 18.97 10.17
N ASN A 18 -17.87 19.73 9.13
CA ASN A 18 -16.89 20.26 8.18
C ASN A 18 -16.19 21.46 8.84
N ILE A 19 -14.91 21.29 9.16
CA ILE A 19 -14.08 22.31 9.80
C ILE A 19 -13.17 23.06 8.83
N THR A 20 -13.27 22.78 7.54
CA THR A 20 -12.35 23.28 6.51
C THR A 20 -12.16 24.78 6.56
N THR A 21 -13.26 25.53 6.59
CA THR A 21 -13.23 27.02 6.58
C THR A 21 -12.54 27.56 7.82
N ASP A 22 -12.76 26.94 8.98
CA ASP A 22 -12.22 27.39 10.27
C ASP A 22 -10.72 27.12 10.37
N VAL A 23 -10.25 25.98 9.83
CA VAL A 23 -8.84 25.55 9.97
C VAL A 23 -7.96 25.95 8.79
N LYS A 24 -8.54 26.22 7.61
CA LYS A 24 -7.79 26.58 6.39
C LYS A 24 -6.81 27.76 6.59
N PRO A 25 -7.14 28.83 7.34
CA PRO A 25 -6.20 29.92 7.61
C PRO A 25 -4.96 29.52 8.39
N TYR A 26 -5.05 28.47 9.22
CA TYR A 26 -3.98 27.98 10.08
C TYR A 26 -3.23 26.79 9.48
N LEU A 27 -3.72 26.19 8.38
CA LEU A 27 -3.11 25.02 7.78
C LEU A 27 -1.70 25.35 7.26
N LYS A 28 -0.70 24.63 7.74
CA LYS A 28 0.68 24.66 7.25
C LYS A 28 0.95 23.55 6.27
N GLU A 29 0.58 22.34 6.66
CA GLU A 29 0.77 21.12 5.86
C GLU A 29 -0.35 20.13 6.14
N LEU A 30 -0.74 19.42 5.08
CA LEU A 30 -1.60 18.25 5.13
C LEU A 30 -0.95 17.16 4.31
N SER A 31 -0.72 15.99 4.90
CA SER A 31 -0.21 14.84 4.19
C SER A 31 -1.07 13.60 4.46
N TYR A 32 -1.22 12.79 3.44
CA TYR A 32 -1.89 11.49 3.50
C TYR A 32 -1.01 10.44 2.84
N THR A 33 -0.74 9.37 3.56
CA THR A 33 0.01 8.23 3.03
C THR A 33 -0.87 6.99 3.00
N ASP A 34 -1.03 6.43 1.80
CA ASP A 34 -1.76 5.20 1.54
C ASP A 34 -0.75 4.06 1.31
N TYR A 35 -0.89 2.96 2.04
CA TYR A 35 -0.04 1.79 1.95
C TYR A 35 -0.79 0.60 1.34
N LEU A 36 -0.09 -0.20 0.54
CA LEU A 36 -0.66 -1.40 -0.06
C LEU A 36 -0.98 -2.48 0.97
N ALA A 37 -0.10 -2.64 1.95
CA ALA A 37 -0.19 -3.65 3.00
C ALA A 37 0.70 -3.27 4.20
N ASP A 38 0.60 -4.01 5.29
CA ASP A 38 1.49 -4.02 6.47
C ASP A 38 1.41 -2.81 7.38
N GLN A 39 0.95 -1.69 6.89
CA GLN A 39 0.82 -0.43 7.64
C GLN A 39 -0.59 0.12 7.49
N SER A 40 -1.02 0.86 8.51
CA SER A 40 -2.24 1.67 8.44
C SER A 40 -2.00 2.89 7.58
N ASP A 41 -2.98 3.26 6.77
CA ASP A 41 -2.94 4.54 6.09
C ASP A 41 -2.91 5.66 7.14
N GLU A 42 -2.13 6.70 6.88
CA GLU A 42 -1.86 7.78 7.82
C GLU A 42 -2.29 9.13 7.24
N LEU A 43 -3.01 9.89 8.03
CA LEU A 43 -3.30 11.30 7.80
C LEU A 43 -2.55 12.15 8.82
N GLN A 44 -1.73 13.08 8.36
CA GLN A 44 -1.09 14.07 9.21
C GLN A 44 -1.52 15.47 8.79
N VAL A 45 -1.92 16.28 9.76
CA VAL A 45 -2.30 17.69 9.53
C VAL A 45 -1.58 18.58 10.53
N THR A 46 -0.85 19.56 10.02
CA THR A 46 -0.09 20.51 10.82
C THR A 46 -0.70 21.90 10.69
N PHE A 47 -1.02 22.51 11.82
CA PHE A 47 -1.58 23.86 11.91
C PHE A 47 -0.64 24.79 12.66
N GLU A 48 -0.65 26.07 12.26
CA GLU A 48 -0.06 27.15 13.06
C GLU A 48 -0.97 27.45 14.26
N ASP A 49 -0.39 27.62 15.46
CA ASP A 49 -1.12 27.92 16.69
C ASP A 49 -0.69 29.25 17.31
N ILE A 50 -0.65 30.32 16.49
CA ILE A 50 -0.21 31.65 16.89
C ILE A 50 -1.08 32.18 18.03
N GLU A 51 -2.37 31.92 18.02
CA GLU A 51 -3.33 32.41 19.02
C GLU A 51 -3.50 31.46 20.23
N GLY A 52 -2.84 30.31 20.22
CA GLY A 52 -2.97 29.26 21.24
C GLY A 52 -4.36 28.64 21.33
N LYS A 53 -5.10 28.60 20.21
CA LYS A 53 -6.44 27.98 20.12
C LYS A 53 -6.38 26.48 20.27
N TRP A 54 -5.40 25.85 19.62
CA TRP A 54 -5.25 24.40 19.57
C TRP A 54 -4.88 23.79 20.91
N ILE A 55 -4.16 24.50 21.78
CA ILE A 55 -3.85 24.04 23.13
C ILE A 55 -4.94 24.40 24.16
N ARG A 56 -6.03 24.99 23.72
CA ARG A 56 -7.16 25.39 24.56
C ARG A 56 -8.47 24.88 24.02
N ASN A 57 -9.28 25.77 23.44
CA ASN A 57 -10.67 25.48 23.04
C ASN A 57 -10.79 24.53 21.83
N TRP A 58 -9.75 24.44 21.01
CA TRP A 58 -9.70 23.59 19.83
C TRP A 58 -8.86 22.33 20.05
N PHE A 59 -8.48 22.04 21.29
CA PHE A 59 -7.69 20.83 21.57
C PHE A 59 -8.51 19.58 21.23
N PRO A 60 -8.06 18.76 20.26
CA PRO A 60 -8.80 17.56 19.86
C PRO A 60 -8.60 16.44 20.87
N THR A 61 -9.43 15.39 20.75
CA THR A 61 -9.32 14.20 21.59
C THR A 61 -8.77 13.03 20.77
N GLN A 62 -7.85 12.27 21.35
CA GLN A 62 -7.39 11.01 20.77
C GLN A 62 -8.56 10.03 20.61
N GLY A 63 -8.62 9.36 19.47
CA GLY A 63 -9.73 8.49 19.09
C GLY A 63 -10.87 9.19 18.36
N ASP A 64 -10.87 10.52 18.27
CA ASP A 64 -11.82 11.24 17.43
C ASP A 64 -11.51 11.06 15.95
N GLU A 65 -12.57 11.08 15.12
CA GLU A 65 -12.49 10.81 13.69
C GLU A 65 -12.18 12.08 12.89
N LEU A 66 -11.15 12.01 12.06
CA LEU A 66 -10.89 12.94 10.96
C LEU A 66 -11.28 12.28 9.64
N ARG A 67 -11.87 13.05 8.71
CA ARG A 67 -12.14 12.59 7.35
C ARG A 67 -11.62 13.62 6.33
N LEU A 68 -10.90 13.12 5.32
CA LEU A 68 -10.26 13.95 4.32
C LEU A 68 -10.85 13.72 2.94
N LEU A 69 -11.18 14.81 2.25
CA LEU A 69 -11.42 14.84 0.80
C LEU A 69 -10.37 15.75 0.17
N LEU A 70 -9.80 15.33 -0.96
CA LEU A 70 -8.70 16.03 -1.62
C LEU A 70 -8.93 16.08 -3.15
N GLY A 71 -8.50 17.16 -3.79
CA GLY A 71 -8.60 17.33 -5.24
C GLY A 71 -8.30 18.76 -5.69
N TYR A 72 -9.11 19.27 -6.57
CA TYR A 72 -8.92 20.59 -7.18
C TYR A 72 -10.24 21.37 -7.23
N VAL A 73 -10.14 22.68 -7.14
CA VAL A 73 -11.29 23.59 -7.32
C VAL A 73 -11.97 23.31 -8.66
N GLY A 74 -13.30 23.21 -8.64
CA GLY A 74 -14.10 22.96 -9.84
C GLY A 74 -14.20 21.48 -10.24
N THR A 75 -13.57 20.56 -9.49
CA THR A 75 -13.72 19.11 -9.68
C THR A 75 -14.27 18.44 -8.42
N PRO A 76 -14.95 17.28 -8.55
CA PRO A 76 -15.35 16.52 -7.38
C PRO A 76 -14.11 16.08 -6.56
N LEU A 77 -14.11 16.39 -5.26
CA LEU A 77 -13.05 15.95 -4.37
C LEU A 77 -13.16 14.45 -4.11
N VAL A 78 -12.02 13.78 -4.06
CA VAL A 78 -11.92 12.35 -3.76
C VAL A 78 -11.88 12.14 -2.25
N ASN A 79 -12.78 11.30 -1.73
CA ASN A 79 -12.78 10.91 -0.33
C ASN A 79 -11.65 9.89 -0.09
N LEU A 80 -10.66 10.27 0.73
CA LEU A 80 -9.49 9.45 1.05
C LEU A 80 -9.70 8.59 2.31
N GLY A 81 -10.83 8.73 2.98
CA GLY A 81 -11.19 7.87 4.12
C GLY A 81 -11.43 8.62 5.42
N ALA A 82 -11.62 7.83 6.47
CA ALA A 82 -11.76 8.27 7.84
C ALA A 82 -10.61 7.70 8.68
N PHE A 83 -10.09 8.53 9.58
CA PHE A 83 -8.88 8.26 10.36
C PHE A 83 -9.17 8.59 11.82
N GLU A 84 -8.72 7.77 12.76
CA GLU A 84 -8.80 8.05 14.20
C GLU A 84 -7.52 8.76 14.67
N ILE A 85 -7.64 9.87 15.40
CA ILE A 85 -6.50 10.63 15.95
C ILE A 85 -5.77 9.74 16.95
N ASP A 86 -4.50 9.43 16.66
CA ASP A 86 -3.62 8.64 17.51
C ASP A 86 -2.70 9.53 18.36
N GLU A 87 -2.12 10.54 17.73
CA GLU A 87 -1.14 11.43 18.36
C GLU A 87 -1.46 12.89 18.10
N ILE A 88 -1.26 13.71 19.12
CA ILE A 88 -1.37 15.16 19.07
C ILE A 88 -0.04 15.69 19.57
N GLU A 89 0.71 16.34 18.71
CA GLU A 89 1.98 16.97 19.04
C GLU A 89 1.84 18.49 19.04
N TRP A 90 2.32 19.13 20.06
CA TRP A 90 2.43 20.59 20.14
C TRP A 90 3.90 20.95 20.25
N LEU A 91 4.38 21.73 19.30
CA LEU A 91 5.76 22.19 19.24
C LEU A 91 5.81 23.71 19.30
N TYR A 92 6.66 24.23 20.18
CA TYR A 92 7.07 25.62 20.18
C TYR A 92 8.53 25.74 19.84
N ASP A 93 8.84 26.53 18.85
CA ASP A 93 10.20 26.92 18.50
C ASP A 93 10.27 28.45 18.36
N ARG A 94 11.31 29.04 18.92
CA ARG A 94 11.46 30.51 18.99
C ARG A 94 11.56 31.17 17.60
N GLN A 95 12.07 30.46 16.60
CA GLN A 95 12.28 30.98 15.25
C GLN A 95 11.08 30.70 14.34
N SER A 96 10.49 29.51 14.45
CA SER A 96 9.42 29.05 13.58
C SER A 96 8.00 29.17 14.18
N GLY A 97 7.91 29.58 15.46
CA GLY A 97 6.63 29.77 16.13
C GLY A 97 6.05 28.49 16.73
N THR A 98 4.74 28.48 16.90
CA THR A 98 3.99 27.38 17.51
C THR A 98 3.21 26.63 16.46
N VAL A 99 3.29 25.30 16.48
CA VAL A 99 2.52 24.42 15.60
C VAL A 99 1.88 23.29 16.39
N VAL A 100 0.74 22.81 15.90
CA VAL A 100 0.09 21.58 16.35
C VAL A 100 0.00 20.62 15.18
N THR A 101 0.45 19.39 15.39
CA THR A 101 0.37 18.31 14.42
C THR A 101 -0.56 17.24 14.95
N LEU A 102 -1.58 16.90 14.15
CA LEU A 102 -2.48 15.79 14.39
C LEU A 102 -2.05 14.63 13.48
N ARG A 103 -1.75 13.49 14.09
CA ARG A 103 -1.51 12.24 13.36
C ARG A 103 -2.69 11.30 13.60
N ALA A 104 -3.29 10.81 12.52
CA ALA A 104 -4.46 9.96 12.57
C ALA A 104 -4.30 8.74 11.65
N LEU A 105 -4.78 7.58 12.08
CA LEU A 105 -4.59 6.29 11.43
C LEU A 105 -5.92 5.73 10.92
N SER A 106 -5.90 5.06 9.77
CA SER A 106 -7.08 4.40 9.18
C SER A 106 -7.53 3.17 9.96
N THR A 107 -6.61 2.56 10.72
CA THR A 107 -6.90 1.43 11.60
C THR A 107 -7.24 1.95 12.98
N GLY A 108 -8.49 1.76 13.39
CA GLY A 108 -8.98 2.23 14.68
C GLY A 108 -8.18 1.69 15.88
N ILE A 109 -8.00 2.53 16.89
CA ILE A 109 -7.24 2.23 18.13
C ILE A 109 -8.05 1.34 19.09
N SER A 110 -9.09 0.67 18.63
CA SER A 110 -10.01 -0.10 19.48
C SER A 110 -9.27 -1.17 20.31
N LYS A 111 -9.77 -1.43 21.53
CA LYS A 111 -9.26 -2.49 22.40
C LYS A 111 -9.26 -3.86 21.69
N ALA A 112 -10.21 -4.11 20.80
CA ALA A 112 -10.30 -5.35 20.02
C ALA A 112 -9.07 -5.57 19.14
N ASN A 113 -8.53 -4.50 18.55
CA ASN A 113 -7.35 -4.55 17.70
C ASN A 113 -6.05 -4.76 18.49
N ARG A 114 -6.05 -4.47 19.80
CA ARG A 114 -4.87 -4.55 20.69
C ARG A 114 -4.80 -5.79 21.54
N THR A 115 -5.82 -6.66 21.52
CA THR A 115 -5.89 -7.83 22.40
C THR A 115 -5.32 -9.06 21.69
N LEU A 116 -4.36 -9.75 22.33
CA LEU A 116 -3.83 -11.03 21.90
C LEU A 116 -4.92 -12.09 21.98
N LYS A 117 -5.06 -12.91 20.93
CA LYS A 117 -6.10 -13.96 20.88
C LYS A 117 -5.54 -15.26 20.34
N PRO A 118 -5.13 -16.18 21.23
CA PRO A 118 -4.71 -17.49 20.79
C PRO A 118 -5.90 -18.29 20.24
N LYS A 119 -5.75 -18.80 19.02
CA LYS A 119 -6.75 -19.66 18.37
C LYS A 119 -6.13 -20.58 17.34
N ALA A 120 -6.54 -21.84 17.31
CA ALA A 120 -6.24 -22.77 16.22
C ALA A 120 -7.43 -22.82 15.24
N TYR A 121 -7.11 -22.82 13.96
CA TYR A 121 -8.04 -23.02 12.85
C TYR A 121 -7.66 -24.31 12.15
N GLU A 122 -8.60 -25.24 12.01
CA GLU A 122 -8.38 -26.56 11.43
C GLU A 122 -9.46 -26.89 10.40
N ASN A 123 -9.07 -27.59 9.33
CA ASN A 123 -9.97 -28.05 8.25
C ASN A 123 -10.93 -26.97 7.75
N THR A 124 -10.36 -25.84 7.37
CA THR A 124 -11.09 -24.63 6.96
C THR A 124 -10.52 -24.06 5.67
N THR A 125 -10.89 -22.84 5.30
CA THR A 125 -10.32 -22.11 4.16
C THR A 125 -9.80 -20.74 4.59
N LEU A 126 -8.82 -20.18 3.85
CA LEU A 126 -8.33 -18.83 4.10
C LEU A 126 -9.48 -17.81 4.15
N ALA A 127 -10.41 -17.88 3.19
CA ALA A 127 -11.56 -16.98 3.16
C ALA A 127 -12.50 -17.13 4.39
N ALA A 128 -12.63 -18.32 4.95
CA ALA A 128 -13.43 -18.53 6.16
C ALA A 128 -12.74 -17.91 7.38
N ILE A 129 -11.42 -18.06 7.50
CA ILE A 129 -10.62 -17.43 8.56
C ILE A 129 -10.75 -15.91 8.51
N VAL A 130 -10.55 -15.31 7.34
CA VAL A 130 -10.66 -13.85 7.14
C VAL A 130 -12.04 -13.35 7.56
N ARG A 131 -13.13 -14.02 7.13
CA ARG A 131 -14.50 -13.65 7.51
C ARG A 131 -14.75 -13.79 9.00
N GLU A 132 -14.20 -14.82 9.63
CA GLU A 132 -14.37 -15.02 11.06
C GLU A 132 -13.65 -13.92 11.87
N VAL A 133 -12.41 -13.59 11.50
CA VAL A 133 -11.66 -12.50 12.15
C VAL A 133 -12.38 -11.16 11.94
N ALA A 134 -12.83 -10.87 10.72
CA ALA A 134 -13.57 -9.64 10.42
C ALA A 134 -14.86 -9.50 11.28
N ARG A 135 -15.63 -10.59 11.44
CA ARG A 135 -16.81 -10.61 12.31
C ARG A 135 -16.45 -10.32 13.77
N ARG A 136 -15.34 -10.87 14.25
CA ARG A 136 -14.83 -10.63 15.60
C ARG A 136 -14.41 -9.17 15.82
N LEU A 137 -13.87 -8.54 14.79
CA LEU A 137 -13.50 -7.11 14.76
C LEU A 137 -14.68 -6.19 14.42
N LYS A 138 -15.84 -6.73 14.09
CA LYS A 138 -17.04 -5.99 13.63
C LYS A 138 -16.78 -5.18 12.34
N LEU A 139 -15.99 -5.75 11.42
CA LEU A 139 -15.64 -5.15 10.13
C LEU A 139 -16.38 -5.86 8.99
N ASN A 140 -16.67 -5.12 7.93
CA ASN A 140 -17.11 -5.66 6.64
C ASN A 140 -15.89 -6.20 5.88
N VAL A 141 -16.06 -7.25 5.09
CA VAL A 141 -14.99 -7.80 4.25
C VAL A 141 -15.14 -7.33 2.82
N SER A 142 -14.05 -6.87 2.22
CA SER A 142 -13.94 -6.50 0.80
C SER A 142 -12.70 -7.12 0.19
N GLY A 143 -12.73 -7.37 -1.13
CA GLY A 143 -11.62 -7.92 -1.89
C GLY A 143 -11.86 -9.35 -2.35
N THR A 144 -10.88 -9.88 -3.09
CA THR A 144 -10.90 -11.23 -3.65
C THR A 144 -9.96 -12.12 -2.85
N VAL A 145 -10.49 -13.05 -2.06
CA VAL A 145 -9.69 -14.02 -1.29
C VAL A 145 -9.58 -15.32 -2.08
N ALA A 146 -8.35 -15.79 -2.29
CA ALA A 146 -8.11 -17.06 -2.96
C ALA A 146 -8.72 -18.23 -2.17
N HIS A 147 -9.24 -19.21 -2.91
CA HIS A 147 -9.75 -20.44 -2.31
C HIS A 147 -8.58 -21.37 -1.96
N ILE A 148 -8.02 -21.21 -0.76
CA ILE A 148 -6.92 -22.03 -0.24
C ILE A 148 -7.45 -22.85 0.92
N PRO A 149 -7.51 -24.20 0.80
CA PRO A 149 -7.82 -25.08 1.92
C PRO A 149 -6.73 -24.99 2.98
N ILE A 150 -7.11 -24.75 4.21
CA ILE A 150 -6.21 -24.68 5.37
C ILE A 150 -6.43 -25.89 6.24
N LYS A 151 -5.45 -26.80 6.28
CA LYS A 151 -5.49 -27.96 7.16
C LYS A 151 -5.36 -27.55 8.61
N ARG A 152 -4.36 -26.74 8.91
CA ARG A 152 -4.14 -26.15 10.23
C ARG A 152 -3.36 -24.85 10.13
N VAL A 153 -3.76 -23.84 10.89
CA VAL A 153 -3.00 -22.62 11.16
C VAL A 153 -3.34 -22.14 12.59
N THR A 154 -2.35 -21.67 13.30
CA THR A 154 -2.52 -21.21 14.68
C THR A 154 -2.20 -19.74 14.78
N GLN A 155 -3.12 -18.96 15.31
CA GLN A 155 -2.89 -17.63 15.83
C GLN A 155 -2.30 -17.79 17.23
N TYR A 156 -0.99 -17.61 17.38
CA TYR A 156 -0.30 -17.82 18.66
C TYR A 156 0.32 -16.51 19.11
N GLN A 157 -0.19 -16.00 20.26
CA GLN A 157 0.27 -14.73 20.84
C GLN A 157 0.31 -13.56 19.83
N GLU A 158 -0.58 -13.57 18.88
CA GLU A 158 -0.72 -12.54 17.86
C GLU A 158 -2.06 -11.81 18.04
N ARG A 159 -2.08 -10.52 17.71
CA ARG A 159 -3.32 -9.77 17.54
C ARG A 159 -4.01 -10.19 16.24
N ASP A 160 -5.31 -9.91 16.13
CA ASP A 160 -6.08 -10.25 14.94
C ASP A 160 -5.50 -9.61 13.66
N VAL A 161 -5.04 -8.36 13.75
CA VAL A 161 -4.41 -7.64 12.63
C VAL A 161 -3.08 -8.29 12.24
N GLU A 162 -2.20 -8.56 13.20
CA GLU A 162 -0.91 -9.22 12.98
C GLU A 162 -1.07 -10.61 12.34
N PHE A 163 -2.06 -11.37 12.83
CA PHE A 163 -2.39 -12.69 12.27
C PHE A 163 -2.83 -12.59 10.81
N LEU A 164 -3.72 -11.63 10.47
CA LEU A 164 -4.14 -11.44 9.08
C LEU A 164 -3.03 -10.91 8.19
N THR A 165 -2.16 -10.02 8.69
CA THR A 165 -0.95 -9.57 7.97
C THR A 165 -0.06 -10.76 7.63
N ARG A 166 0.22 -11.62 8.60
CA ARG A 166 1.02 -12.84 8.37
C ARG A 166 0.37 -13.75 7.33
N LEU A 167 -0.95 -14.01 7.43
CA LEU A 167 -1.65 -14.83 6.43
C LEU A 167 -1.64 -14.20 5.04
N ALA A 168 -1.77 -12.87 4.95
CA ALA A 168 -1.69 -12.16 3.68
C ALA A 168 -0.31 -12.37 3.03
N HIS A 169 0.77 -12.23 3.79
CA HIS A 169 2.12 -12.53 3.33
C HIS A 169 2.28 -14.00 2.91
N GLU A 170 1.88 -14.94 3.78
CA GLU A 170 2.04 -16.37 3.51
C GLU A 170 1.33 -16.84 2.24
N TYR A 171 0.25 -16.15 1.83
CA TYR A 171 -0.60 -16.56 0.71
C TYR A 171 -0.72 -15.52 -0.41
N ASN A 172 0.22 -14.59 -0.52
CA ASN A 172 0.30 -13.56 -1.58
C ASN A 172 -0.98 -12.70 -1.71
N HIS A 173 -1.41 -12.14 -0.59
CA HIS A 173 -2.52 -11.21 -0.51
C HIS A 173 -2.05 -9.86 0.03
N SER A 174 -2.78 -8.82 -0.30
CA SER A 174 -2.73 -7.53 0.40
C SER A 174 -3.80 -7.53 1.48
N PHE A 175 -3.46 -7.00 2.64
CA PHE A 175 -4.38 -6.82 3.76
C PHE A 175 -4.23 -5.42 4.34
N LYS A 176 -5.37 -4.74 4.51
CA LYS A 176 -5.46 -3.49 5.29
C LYS A 176 -6.88 -3.27 5.83
N ILE A 177 -6.99 -2.39 6.80
CA ILE A 177 -8.28 -1.92 7.33
C ILE A 177 -8.44 -0.46 6.95
N VAL A 178 -9.58 -0.14 6.33
CA VAL A 178 -9.96 1.22 5.95
C VAL A 178 -11.32 1.52 6.56
N GLY A 179 -11.34 2.36 7.58
CA GLY A 179 -12.55 2.63 8.36
C GLY A 179 -13.16 1.35 8.94
N LYS A 180 -14.38 1.01 8.54
CA LYS A 180 -15.10 -0.21 8.98
C LYS A 180 -14.97 -1.38 7.99
N THR A 181 -14.03 -1.33 7.07
CA THR A 181 -13.85 -2.35 6.04
C THR A 181 -12.47 -3.01 6.16
N LEU A 182 -12.47 -4.32 6.29
CA LEU A 182 -11.32 -5.20 6.17
C LEU A 182 -11.15 -5.54 4.68
N VAL A 183 -10.10 -5.02 4.07
CA VAL A 183 -9.71 -5.33 2.69
C VAL A 183 -8.71 -6.47 2.73
N PHE A 184 -9.05 -7.61 2.09
CA PHE A 184 -8.16 -8.75 1.95
C PHE A 184 -8.27 -9.27 0.52
N THR A 185 -7.23 -9.11 -0.28
CA THR A 185 -7.30 -9.35 -1.73
C THR A 185 -6.02 -9.95 -2.27
N THR A 186 -6.13 -10.84 -3.26
CA THR A 186 -4.94 -11.43 -3.92
C THR A 186 -4.12 -10.33 -4.60
N MET A 187 -2.80 -10.42 -4.54
CA MET A 187 -1.91 -9.53 -5.28
C MET A 187 -2.21 -9.60 -6.78
N GLN A 188 -2.48 -10.78 -7.31
CA GLN A 188 -2.85 -10.96 -8.73
C GLN A 188 -4.04 -10.10 -9.15
N SER A 189 -5.10 -9.99 -8.31
CA SER A 189 -6.27 -9.17 -8.65
C SER A 189 -5.97 -7.68 -8.71
N LEU A 190 -4.98 -7.21 -7.93
CA LEU A 190 -4.49 -5.83 -7.97
C LEU A 190 -3.62 -5.59 -9.21
N GLU A 191 -2.74 -6.52 -9.52
CA GLU A 191 -1.83 -6.47 -10.66
C GLU A 191 -2.54 -6.48 -12.01
N GLN A 192 -3.70 -7.14 -12.08
CA GLN A 192 -4.54 -7.21 -13.29
C GLN A 192 -5.38 -5.95 -13.54
N ARG A 193 -5.44 -5.01 -12.61
CA ARG A 193 -6.19 -3.77 -12.80
C ARG A 193 -5.68 -2.98 -14.00
N VAL A 194 -6.59 -2.28 -14.66
CA VAL A 194 -6.24 -1.33 -15.71
C VAL A 194 -5.48 -0.15 -15.10
N PRO A 195 -4.40 0.32 -15.73
CA PRO A 195 -3.67 1.50 -15.27
C PRO A 195 -4.58 2.73 -15.13
N VAL A 196 -4.51 3.41 -13.98
CA VAL A 196 -5.29 4.62 -13.71
C VAL A 196 -4.66 5.87 -14.27
N ALA A 197 -3.39 5.80 -14.67
CA ALA A 197 -2.65 6.88 -15.31
C ALA A 197 -1.56 6.31 -16.24
N MET A 198 -1.24 7.07 -17.29
CA MET A 198 -0.04 6.92 -18.10
C MET A 198 0.88 8.09 -17.77
N LEU A 199 2.14 7.82 -17.50
CA LEU A 199 3.12 8.83 -17.10
C LEU A 199 4.38 8.71 -17.97
N ASP A 200 4.86 9.84 -18.40
CA ASP A 200 6.16 10.04 -19.06
C ASP A 200 6.99 11.09 -18.31
N LEU A 201 8.17 11.40 -18.79
CA LEU A 201 9.06 12.38 -18.15
C LEU A 201 8.44 13.79 -18.07
N THR A 202 7.55 14.16 -19.00
CA THR A 202 6.92 15.50 -19.04
C THR A 202 5.88 15.68 -17.93
N GLN A 203 5.35 14.59 -17.40
CA GLN A 203 4.33 14.59 -16.37
C GLN A 203 4.91 14.32 -14.97
N THR A 204 6.22 14.04 -14.88
CA THR A 204 6.90 13.76 -13.62
C THR A 204 7.68 14.97 -13.12
N LEU A 205 7.65 15.21 -11.81
CA LEU A 205 8.50 16.20 -11.14
C LEU A 205 9.88 15.60 -10.82
N SER A 206 9.89 14.34 -10.40
CA SER A 206 11.10 13.55 -10.21
C SER A 206 10.81 12.07 -10.39
N ILE A 207 11.81 11.32 -10.85
CA ILE A 207 11.71 9.87 -11.03
C ILE A 207 13.07 9.22 -10.75
N ARG A 208 13.03 8.11 -10.02
CA ARG A 208 14.18 7.24 -9.76
C ARG A 208 13.73 5.79 -9.95
N LEU A 209 14.27 5.13 -10.97
CA LEU A 209 14.01 3.73 -11.27
C LEU A 209 15.27 2.91 -11.04
N ARG A 210 15.12 1.71 -10.53
CA ARG A 210 16.21 0.77 -10.24
C ARG A 210 15.87 -0.62 -10.73
N ASP A 211 16.91 -1.34 -11.10
CA ASP A 211 16.86 -2.76 -11.42
C ASP A 211 18.04 -3.43 -10.74
N ARG A 212 17.79 -4.35 -9.84
CA ARG A 212 18.80 -4.98 -8.99
C ARG A 212 18.69 -6.51 -9.04
N ILE A 213 19.81 -7.18 -8.91
CA ILE A 213 19.90 -8.65 -8.80
C ILE A 213 20.00 -9.07 -7.33
N LYS A 214 20.58 -8.19 -6.49
CA LYS A 214 20.75 -8.49 -5.06
C LYS A 214 19.39 -8.81 -4.42
N ASP A 215 19.38 -9.82 -3.56
CA ASP A 215 18.21 -10.31 -2.81
C ASP A 215 17.09 -10.92 -3.68
N THR A 216 17.33 -11.15 -4.97
CA THR A 216 16.41 -11.92 -5.82
C THR A 216 16.76 -13.41 -5.80
N VAL A 217 15.77 -14.26 -6.00
CA VAL A 217 15.99 -15.71 -6.10
C VAL A 217 15.46 -16.26 -7.43
N LYS A 218 16.16 -17.23 -7.97
CA LYS A 218 15.74 -17.94 -9.17
C LYS A 218 14.67 -18.98 -8.87
N LYS A 219 14.73 -19.54 -7.65
CA LYS A 219 13.92 -20.69 -7.28
C LYS A 219 13.50 -20.62 -5.80
N VAL A 220 12.30 -21.08 -5.52
CA VAL A 220 11.81 -21.33 -4.16
C VAL A 220 11.48 -22.81 -4.03
N GLU A 221 11.99 -23.44 -2.99
CA GLU A 221 11.68 -24.82 -2.61
C GLU A 221 11.03 -24.82 -1.22
N ILE A 222 9.81 -25.32 -1.11
CA ILE A 222 9.19 -25.58 0.18
C ILE A 222 9.11 -27.09 0.38
N ALA A 223 9.63 -27.55 1.51
CA ALA A 223 9.53 -28.93 1.95
C ALA A 223 8.67 -29.02 3.21
N GLY A 224 7.76 -29.99 3.25
CA GLY A 224 6.90 -30.24 4.40
C GLY A 224 6.66 -31.74 4.63
N PHE A 225 6.00 -32.04 5.74
CA PHE A 225 5.56 -33.38 6.07
C PHE A 225 4.06 -33.38 6.35
N ASN A 226 3.31 -34.13 5.55
CA ASN A 226 1.89 -34.37 5.78
C ASN A 226 1.75 -35.51 6.79
N SER A 227 1.34 -35.18 8.01
CA SER A 227 1.24 -36.13 9.10
C SER A 227 0.15 -37.20 8.90
N ASP A 228 -0.93 -36.87 8.17
CA ASP A 228 -2.04 -37.81 7.96
C ASP A 228 -1.68 -38.88 6.94
N GLU A 229 -1.05 -38.45 5.85
CA GLU A 229 -0.57 -39.36 4.80
C GLU A 229 0.80 -39.95 5.11
N LYS A 230 1.44 -39.54 6.21
CA LYS A 230 2.81 -39.92 6.61
C LYS A 230 3.83 -39.77 5.47
N LYS A 231 3.67 -38.71 4.67
CA LYS A 231 4.42 -38.47 3.44
C LYS A 231 5.12 -37.12 3.45
N ALA A 232 6.36 -37.09 2.93
CA ALA A 232 7.02 -35.82 2.62
C ALA A 232 6.35 -35.17 1.42
N ILE A 233 6.09 -33.87 1.52
CA ILE A 233 5.51 -33.04 0.46
C ILE A 233 6.50 -31.95 0.07
N LYS A 234 6.53 -31.59 -1.21
CA LYS A 234 7.42 -30.55 -1.75
C LYS A 234 6.67 -29.66 -2.71
N ALA A 235 7.02 -28.41 -2.71
CA ALA A 235 6.61 -27.44 -3.74
C ALA A 235 7.84 -26.69 -4.26
N GLU A 236 7.88 -26.48 -5.55
CA GLU A 236 8.94 -25.76 -6.25
C GLU A 236 8.34 -24.73 -7.17
N ARG A 237 8.90 -23.52 -7.17
CA ARG A 237 8.53 -22.44 -8.09
C ARG A 237 9.80 -21.79 -8.62
N GLN A 238 9.77 -21.39 -9.89
CA GLN A 238 10.87 -20.70 -10.55
C GLN A 238 10.41 -19.36 -11.09
N THR A 239 11.28 -18.36 -11.06
CA THR A 239 11.00 -17.04 -11.61
C THR A 239 10.98 -17.08 -13.14
N LYS A 240 10.08 -16.29 -13.72
CA LYS A 240 10.09 -15.97 -15.15
C LYS A 240 10.71 -14.60 -15.34
N SER A 241 11.63 -14.44 -16.29
CA SER A 241 12.21 -13.15 -16.60
C SER A 241 11.11 -12.19 -17.10
N ARG A 242 11.11 -10.97 -16.54
CA ARG A 242 10.23 -9.88 -17.03
C ARG A 242 10.81 -9.15 -18.23
N ARG A 243 12.11 -9.35 -18.53
CA ARG A 243 12.82 -8.72 -19.64
C ARG A 243 12.84 -9.57 -20.91
N PRO A 244 12.95 -8.95 -22.09
CA PRO A 244 13.22 -9.67 -23.33
C PRO A 244 14.50 -10.49 -23.23
N THR A 245 14.50 -11.69 -23.81
CA THR A 245 15.60 -12.66 -23.74
C THR A 245 16.96 -12.06 -24.17
N LYS A 246 16.96 -11.15 -25.15
CA LYS A 246 18.18 -10.51 -25.68
C LYS A 246 18.82 -9.49 -24.71
N LYS A 247 18.11 -9.04 -23.66
CA LYS A 247 18.56 -8.04 -22.70
C LYS A 247 18.56 -8.54 -21.25
N GLN A 248 18.59 -9.86 -21.08
CA GLN A 248 18.72 -10.45 -19.74
C GLN A 248 20.10 -10.17 -19.17
N ALA A 249 20.18 -10.01 -17.85
CA ALA A 249 21.46 -9.84 -17.17
C ALA A 249 22.35 -11.07 -17.39
N LYS A 250 23.63 -10.84 -17.70
CA LYS A 250 24.64 -11.91 -17.83
C LYS A 250 24.91 -12.61 -16.51
N ALA A 251 24.83 -11.85 -15.38
CA ALA A 251 24.85 -12.41 -14.03
C ALA A 251 23.42 -12.65 -13.57
N SER A 252 23.09 -13.85 -13.14
CA SER A 252 21.82 -14.18 -12.50
C SER A 252 22.11 -14.66 -11.08
N ASN A 253 21.26 -14.27 -10.14
CA ASN A 253 21.27 -14.89 -8.84
C ASN A 253 20.65 -16.30 -9.01
N GLU A 254 21.44 -17.35 -8.82
CA GLU A 254 20.99 -18.73 -8.87
C GLU A 254 20.52 -19.24 -7.50
N ASP A 255 20.40 -18.33 -6.54
CA ASP A 255 20.03 -18.69 -5.18
C ASP A 255 18.64 -19.32 -5.11
N THR A 256 18.56 -20.31 -4.25
CA THR A 256 17.33 -21.01 -3.95
C THR A 256 16.91 -20.69 -2.52
N LEU A 257 15.71 -20.11 -2.37
CA LEU A 257 15.08 -19.95 -1.07
C LEU A 257 14.48 -21.30 -0.64
N LYS A 258 14.94 -21.83 0.49
CA LYS A 258 14.44 -23.07 1.08
C LYS A 258 13.63 -22.79 2.33
N VAL A 259 12.39 -23.27 2.36
CA VAL A 259 11.48 -23.11 3.50
C VAL A 259 11.01 -24.50 3.94
N VAL A 260 10.98 -24.74 5.25
CA VAL A 260 10.48 -25.98 5.84
C VAL A 260 9.20 -25.70 6.61
N THR A 261 8.16 -26.48 6.33
CA THR A 261 6.85 -26.36 6.98
C THR A 261 6.42 -27.67 7.63
N ARG A 262 5.44 -27.62 8.53
CA ARG A 262 4.91 -28.81 9.22
C ARG A 262 3.38 -28.76 9.28
N GLY A 263 2.74 -29.89 9.00
CA GLY A 263 1.30 -30.06 9.18
C GLY A 263 0.43 -29.35 8.13
N GLU A 264 1.00 -28.98 6.99
CA GLU A 264 0.29 -28.32 5.89
C GLU A 264 -0.13 -29.32 4.79
N SER A 265 -1.10 -28.94 3.96
CA SER A 265 -1.45 -29.72 2.76
C SER A 265 -0.56 -29.35 1.58
N GLN A 266 -0.62 -30.17 0.50
CA GLN A 266 0.11 -29.86 -0.75
C GLN A 266 -0.33 -28.52 -1.35
N GLU A 267 -1.62 -28.19 -1.28
CA GLU A 267 -2.18 -26.93 -1.79
C GLU A 267 -1.65 -25.74 -1.00
N GLN A 268 -1.56 -25.86 0.33
CA GLN A 268 -0.99 -24.81 1.16
C GLN A 268 0.47 -24.54 0.82
N ILE A 269 1.31 -25.57 0.70
CA ILE A 269 2.72 -25.34 0.38
C ILE A 269 2.92 -24.83 -1.06
N ASN A 270 2.04 -25.20 -1.99
CA ASN A 270 2.07 -24.67 -3.35
C ASN A 270 1.78 -23.14 -3.35
N ALA A 271 0.74 -22.72 -2.64
CA ALA A 271 0.38 -21.31 -2.53
C ALA A 271 1.49 -20.49 -1.82
N ARG A 272 2.09 -21.05 -0.76
CA ARG A 272 3.21 -20.41 -0.06
C ARG A 272 4.48 -20.31 -0.90
N ALA A 273 4.77 -21.33 -1.72
CA ALA A 273 5.94 -21.29 -2.62
C ALA A 273 5.79 -20.17 -3.68
N GLU A 274 4.59 -20.00 -4.20
CA GLU A 274 4.27 -18.92 -5.12
C GLU A 274 4.39 -17.55 -4.44
N ALA A 275 3.80 -17.40 -3.25
CA ALA A 275 3.89 -16.18 -2.46
C ALA A 275 5.35 -15.80 -2.15
N ALA A 276 6.15 -16.75 -1.67
CA ALA A 276 7.55 -16.51 -1.33
C ALA A 276 8.39 -16.10 -2.56
N LEU A 277 8.13 -16.70 -3.73
CA LEU A 277 8.81 -16.33 -4.97
C LEU A 277 8.47 -14.89 -5.39
N HIS A 278 7.19 -14.51 -5.33
CA HIS A 278 6.74 -13.16 -5.65
C HIS A 278 7.37 -12.14 -4.70
N GLN A 279 7.26 -12.34 -3.40
CA GLN A 279 7.79 -11.41 -2.39
C GLN A 279 9.30 -11.20 -2.52
N GLN A 280 10.04 -12.26 -2.77
CA GLN A 280 11.50 -12.17 -2.91
C GLN A 280 11.92 -11.40 -4.16
N ASN A 281 11.14 -11.44 -5.22
CA ASN A 281 11.50 -10.82 -6.52
C ASN A 281 10.70 -9.54 -6.84
N ASP A 282 9.77 -9.15 -5.99
CA ASP A 282 8.87 -8.01 -6.26
C ASP A 282 9.62 -6.70 -6.44
N ASP A 283 10.66 -6.47 -5.65
CA ASP A 283 11.45 -5.25 -5.67
C ASP A 283 12.67 -5.28 -6.61
N GLN A 284 12.77 -6.31 -7.48
CA GLN A 284 13.84 -6.38 -8.47
C GLN A 284 13.84 -5.13 -9.36
N GLN A 285 12.67 -4.76 -9.87
CA GLN A 285 12.47 -3.56 -10.68
C GLN A 285 11.45 -2.66 -9.97
N ALA A 286 11.96 -1.62 -9.34
CA ALA A 286 11.20 -0.73 -8.49
C ALA A 286 11.68 0.71 -8.62
N GLY A 287 10.97 1.65 -8.03
CA GLY A 287 11.38 3.05 -8.04
C GLY A 287 10.44 3.96 -7.30
N ASP A 288 10.78 5.23 -7.36
CA ASP A 288 10.06 6.32 -6.73
C ASP A 288 9.73 7.37 -7.79
N ILE A 289 8.50 7.87 -7.80
CA ILE A 289 8.04 8.91 -8.74
C ILE A 289 7.30 9.98 -7.95
N THR A 290 7.62 11.24 -8.23
CA THR A 290 6.82 12.38 -7.74
C THR A 290 6.16 13.07 -8.93
N VAL A 291 4.86 13.32 -8.81
CA VAL A 291 4.04 14.01 -9.81
C VAL A 291 3.26 15.16 -9.18
N ILE A 292 2.69 16.03 -10.01
CA ILE A 292 1.66 16.96 -9.56
C ILE A 292 0.53 16.16 -8.91
N GLY A 293 -0.04 16.66 -7.83
CA GLY A 293 -1.00 15.94 -7.00
C GLY A 293 -2.15 15.32 -7.79
N ASN A 294 -2.36 14.03 -7.57
CA ASN A 294 -3.47 13.29 -8.18
C ASN A 294 -4.06 12.31 -7.18
N PRO A 295 -5.23 12.61 -6.61
CA PRO A 295 -5.83 11.79 -5.55
C PRO A 295 -6.31 10.40 -6.01
N LYS A 296 -6.25 10.09 -7.31
CA LYS A 296 -6.55 8.76 -7.86
C LYS A 296 -5.34 7.80 -7.81
N LEU A 297 -4.14 8.34 -7.57
CA LEU A 297 -2.91 7.57 -7.45
C LEU A 297 -2.80 7.03 -6.01
N VAL A 298 -3.42 5.89 -5.75
CA VAL A 298 -3.46 5.24 -4.45
C VAL A 298 -2.82 3.85 -4.53
N ALA A 299 -2.36 3.34 -3.41
CA ALA A 299 -1.75 2.01 -3.32
C ALA A 299 -2.69 0.90 -3.80
N GLY A 300 -2.15 -0.09 -4.51
CA GLY A 300 -2.92 -1.17 -5.14
C GLY A 300 -3.54 -0.81 -6.48
N ASN A 301 -3.43 0.44 -6.95
CA ASN A 301 -3.68 0.79 -8.34
C ASN A 301 -2.43 0.58 -9.18
N THR A 302 -2.62 0.48 -10.49
CA THR A 302 -1.53 0.33 -11.45
C THR A 302 -1.39 1.59 -12.30
N ILE A 303 -0.17 1.87 -12.74
CA ILE A 303 0.16 2.94 -13.69
C ILE A 303 0.96 2.37 -14.85
N MET A 304 0.97 3.08 -15.97
CA MET A 304 1.79 2.80 -17.13
C MET A 304 2.87 3.86 -17.24
N LEU A 305 4.15 3.43 -17.29
CA LEU A 305 5.28 4.31 -17.63
C LEU A 305 5.61 4.13 -19.10
N THR A 306 5.72 5.25 -19.81
CA THR A 306 6.02 5.30 -21.24
C THR A 306 7.22 6.19 -21.51
N GLN A 307 7.89 5.98 -22.65
CA GLN A 307 9.07 6.73 -23.09
C GLN A 307 10.26 6.66 -22.11
N MET A 308 10.37 5.54 -21.37
CA MET A 308 11.44 5.30 -20.40
C MET A 308 12.33 4.11 -20.78
N GLY A 309 12.26 3.68 -22.05
CA GLY A 309 13.10 2.61 -22.59
C GLY A 309 12.94 1.31 -21.82
N MET A 310 14.01 0.78 -21.22
CA MET A 310 14.00 -0.48 -20.47
C MET A 310 13.20 -0.43 -19.15
N PHE A 311 12.72 0.73 -18.78
CA PHE A 311 11.81 0.92 -17.63
C PHE A 311 10.38 1.23 -18.05
N SER A 312 10.08 1.20 -19.36
CA SER A 312 8.71 1.34 -19.84
C SER A 312 7.91 0.09 -19.52
N GLY A 313 6.69 0.28 -19.03
CA GLY A 313 5.86 -0.85 -18.66
C GLY A 313 4.79 -0.53 -17.62
N LYS A 314 4.12 -1.59 -17.17
CA LYS A 314 3.08 -1.52 -16.16
C LYS A 314 3.68 -1.66 -14.76
N TYR A 315 3.27 -0.78 -13.85
CA TYR A 315 3.73 -0.76 -12.46
C TYR A 315 2.57 -0.80 -11.49
N LEU A 316 2.78 -1.45 -10.35
CA LEU A 316 1.88 -1.41 -9.18
C LEU A 316 2.38 -0.33 -8.23
N ILE A 317 1.47 0.46 -7.69
CA ILE A 317 1.74 1.44 -6.63
C ILE A 317 1.76 0.68 -5.29
N LYS A 318 2.90 0.72 -4.58
CA LYS A 318 3.11 0.12 -3.26
C LYS A 318 2.70 1.08 -2.14
N SER A 319 3.07 2.34 -2.30
CA SER A 319 2.63 3.41 -1.43
C SER A 319 2.42 4.70 -2.21
N ALA A 320 1.53 5.55 -1.73
CA ALA A 320 1.24 6.85 -2.29
C ALA A 320 1.22 7.89 -1.18
N HIS A 321 2.15 8.84 -1.23
CA HIS A 321 2.23 9.96 -0.29
C HIS A 321 1.73 11.23 -0.97
N HIS A 322 0.61 11.74 -0.50
CA HIS A 322 -0.01 12.97 -0.95
C HIS A 322 0.38 14.09 0.01
N SER A 323 1.04 15.13 -0.47
CA SER A 323 1.43 16.28 0.34
C SER A 323 0.82 17.56 -0.23
N PHE A 324 0.14 18.29 0.63
CA PHE A 324 -0.44 19.60 0.33
C PHE A 324 0.16 20.63 1.30
N THR A 325 0.90 21.59 0.75
CA THR A 325 1.52 22.67 1.52
C THR A 325 1.18 24.02 0.89
N ARG A 326 1.24 25.10 1.69
CA ARG A 326 1.05 26.46 1.15
C ARG A 326 2.12 26.87 0.13
N SER A 327 3.36 26.40 0.32
CA SER A 327 4.52 26.80 -0.51
C SER A 327 4.65 26.00 -1.79
N ASN A 328 4.41 24.69 -1.73
CA ASN A 328 4.70 23.76 -2.84
C ASN A 328 3.43 23.25 -3.56
N GLY A 329 2.24 23.67 -3.07
CA GLY A 329 0.98 23.18 -3.61
C GLY A 329 0.72 21.72 -3.28
N TYR A 330 0.13 20.98 -4.21
CA TYR A 330 -0.23 19.57 -4.05
C TYR A 330 0.66 18.68 -4.92
N THR A 331 1.33 17.72 -4.30
CA THR A 331 2.16 16.70 -4.95
C THR A 331 1.75 15.29 -4.51
N THR A 332 2.04 14.30 -5.36
CA THR A 332 1.89 12.88 -5.03
C THR A 332 3.20 12.16 -5.32
N SER A 333 3.79 11.56 -4.29
CA SER A 333 4.99 10.73 -4.39
C SER A 333 4.62 9.25 -4.26
N LEU A 334 5.06 8.43 -5.20
CA LEU A 334 4.71 7.03 -5.32
C LEU A 334 5.94 6.15 -5.14
N GLU A 335 5.81 5.08 -4.37
CA GLU A 335 6.70 3.93 -4.45
C GLU A 335 6.06 2.88 -5.35
N ILE A 336 6.79 2.43 -6.37
CA ILE A 336 6.27 1.56 -7.42
C ILE A 336 7.15 0.34 -7.66
N ARG A 337 6.55 -0.76 -8.13
CA ARG A 337 7.25 -1.93 -8.65
C ARG A 337 6.72 -2.34 -10.01
N MET A 338 7.63 -2.79 -10.90
CA MET A 338 7.26 -3.23 -12.24
C MET A 338 6.51 -4.56 -12.20
N LEU A 339 5.42 -4.64 -12.94
CA LEU A 339 4.65 -5.86 -13.18
C LEU A 339 5.02 -6.49 -14.51
N GLU A 340 5.09 -5.66 -15.56
CA GLU A 340 5.26 -6.08 -16.92
C GLU A 340 6.08 -5.05 -17.68
N PHE A 341 7.06 -5.50 -18.46
CA PHE A 341 7.79 -4.69 -19.41
C PHE A 341 6.99 -4.55 -20.70
N ILE A 342 6.97 -3.35 -21.27
CA ILE A 342 6.36 -3.10 -22.58
C ILE A 342 7.45 -2.55 -23.51
N GLU A 343 7.72 -3.27 -24.58
CA GLU A 343 8.65 -2.83 -25.62
C GLU A 343 8.03 -1.65 -26.38
N GLU A 344 8.66 -0.49 -26.29
CA GLU A 344 8.27 0.66 -27.08
C GLU A 344 8.75 0.46 -28.52
N ILE A 345 7.83 0.51 -29.47
CA ILE A 345 8.19 0.58 -30.88
C ILE A 345 8.87 1.93 -31.07
N ALA A 346 10.19 1.93 -31.28
CA ALA A 346 10.89 3.14 -31.68
C ALA A 346 10.26 3.61 -32.98
N ASN A 347 9.54 4.73 -32.94
CA ASN A 347 9.20 5.46 -34.13
C ASN A 347 10.53 5.98 -34.70
N ASP A 348 11.14 5.20 -35.56
CA ASP A 348 12.36 5.56 -36.29
C ASP A 348 11.97 6.65 -37.30
N THR A 349 11.86 7.89 -36.80
CA THR A 349 11.73 9.09 -37.63
C THR A 349 13.12 9.56 -38.08
N SER A 350 14.05 8.68 -38.33
CA SER A 350 15.27 8.98 -39.06
C SER A 350 15.08 8.73 -40.57
N THR A 351 14.15 9.47 -41.18
CA THR A 351 14.34 9.79 -42.59
C THR A 351 15.35 10.88 -42.68
N ASN A 352 16.58 10.50 -42.82
CA ASN A 352 17.62 11.38 -43.30
C ASN A 352 17.46 11.56 -44.80
N PRO A 353 17.48 12.81 -45.32
CA PRO A 353 17.67 13.07 -46.74
C PRO A 353 19.13 12.82 -47.17
#